data_bc6b6d57267325039faa97021d6bd1d5
#
_entry.id   bc6b6d57267325039faa97021d6bd1d5
#
_cell.length_a   1.000
_cell.length_b   1.000
_cell.length_c   1.000
_cell.angle_alpha   90.00
_cell.angle_beta   90.00
_cell.angle_gamma   90.00
#
_symmetry.space_group_name_H-M   'P 1'
#
loop_
_entity.id
_entity.type
_entity.pdbx_description
1 polymer ?
#
loop_
_entity_poly.entity_id
_entity_poly.type
_entity_poly.pdbx_seq_one_letter_code
_entity_poly.pdbx_strand_id
1 'polypeptide(L)'
;ALPISKERNRRESNFSTLCRGHIVPKEVDKETAGKFLEATEQFERIMNDSGFITLKRLSDEELVGTDDMAGIIERYLSLLPEGDTCLQDIDLSPREMRVGDNRLCLFTLSEPGDLPAKVGTDIRYERLSTDRSDCRLSFAAPVGLLLPCNHIYNQYLFLDNSEENLQKFEKSAKNMQSLSRYSRSNAINQDWIEEYLNEARSFGLTSVRAHFNVMAWSDDEEELRHIKNDTGSQLASMECMPRHNTVDCPTLFWAAMPGNGADFPAEESFYTFTEQAVCLFTEETNYRSSPSPFGIKMVDRLTGKPLHLDISDLPMKRGVITNRNKFVLGPSGSGKSFFMNHLVRQYYEQGTHVVLVDTGNSYQGLCEMIRRKTGGADGVYFTYTEEKPISFNPFYTDDYVFDVEKKDSIKTLLLTLWKSESQEVSKTESAELGSAVSAYVELIRTDRSVTPCFNTFYEYMKGTYRQELEARDIKVEKSDFNIDNFLTTLRQYYRGGRYDFLLNSAENIDLLSKRFIVFEIDSIKENRELFPVVTIIIMEAFIGKMRRLKGVRKQLIVEEAWKALSSANMAEYLRYMYKTVRKYFG
;
A
#
# COMPACT_ATOMS: atom_id res chain seq x y z
N ALA A 1 3.33 9.93 33.36
CA ALA A 1 3.02 9.63 34.78
C ALA A 1 3.20 10.88 35.62
N LEU A 2 2.16 11.32 36.28
CA LEU A 2 2.22 12.47 37.20
C LEU A 2 3.12 12.12 38.39
N PRO A 3 3.89 13.08 38.98
CA PRO A 3 4.81 12.82 40.07
C PRO A 3 4.07 12.56 41.41
N ILE A 4 3.06 11.73 41.37
CA ILE A 4 2.32 11.25 42.56
C ILE A 4 3.18 10.23 43.33
N SER A 5 4.27 9.77 42.71
CA SER A 5 4.93 8.54 43.06
C SER A 5 5.73 8.54 44.37
N LYS A 6 6.53 9.58 44.68
CA LYS A 6 7.45 9.45 45.83
C LYS A 6 6.76 9.38 47.17
N GLU A 7 5.67 10.11 47.37
CA GLU A 7 4.98 10.14 48.66
C GLU A 7 3.95 9.00 48.78
N ARG A 8 3.41 8.55 47.66
CA ARG A 8 2.58 7.35 47.56
C ARG A 8 3.40 6.11 47.88
N ASN A 9 4.50 5.89 47.15
CA ASN A 9 5.42 4.76 47.40
C ASN A 9 5.99 4.76 48.81
N ARG A 10 6.27 5.94 49.40
CA ARG A 10 6.71 6.03 50.80
C ARG A 10 5.63 5.66 51.78
N ARG A 11 4.36 5.93 51.50
CA ARG A 11 3.23 5.47 52.33
C ARG A 11 2.96 3.99 52.12
N GLU A 12 3.11 3.51 50.90
CA GLU A 12 2.95 2.11 50.55
C GLU A 12 4.03 1.23 51.18
N SER A 13 5.29 1.64 51.12
CA SER A 13 6.39 0.91 51.73
C SER A 13 6.36 0.89 53.27
N ASN A 14 5.70 1.85 53.88
CA ASN A 14 5.60 1.91 55.34
C ASN A 14 4.42 1.15 55.92
N PHE A 15 3.61 0.48 55.05
CA PHE A 15 2.39 -0.04 55.62
C PHE A 15 1.74 -1.20 54.88
N SER A 16 1.92 -2.34 55.45
CA SER A 16 1.05 -3.50 55.24
C SER A 16 -0.43 -3.26 55.47
N THR A 17 -0.82 -2.05 55.74
CA THR A 17 -2.17 -1.56 55.99
C THR A 17 -2.77 -0.88 54.79
N LEU A 18 -2.13 -0.87 53.69
CA LEU A 18 -2.65 -0.39 52.45
C LEU A 18 -4.04 -0.86 52.10
N CYS A 19 -4.31 -2.08 52.44
CA CYS A 19 -5.64 -2.68 52.27
C CYS A 19 -6.71 -2.07 53.17
N ARG A 20 -6.38 -1.16 54.08
CA ARG A 20 -7.30 -0.62 55.06
C ARG A 20 -7.50 0.88 55.00
N GLY A 21 -6.71 1.60 54.20
CA GLY A 21 -6.80 3.06 54.10
C GLY A 21 -7.29 3.51 52.75
N HIS A 22 -8.19 4.45 52.69
CA HIS A 22 -8.46 5.19 51.48
C HIS A 22 -7.20 5.98 51.10
N ILE A 23 -6.60 5.66 49.96
CA ILE A 23 -5.53 6.48 49.42
C ILE A 23 -6.18 7.73 48.86
N VAL A 24 -6.04 8.84 49.58
CA VAL A 24 -6.44 10.14 49.05
C VAL A 24 -5.29 10.62 48.15
N PRO A 25 -5.51 10.77 46.85
CA PRO A 25 -4.48 11.32 45.98
C PRO A 25 -4.12 12.71 46.46
N LYS A 26 -2.82 12.99 46.57
CA LYS A 26 -2.33 14.32 46.82
C LYS A 26 -2.82 15.24 45.71
N GLU A 27 -3.28 16.43 46.04
CA GLU A 27 -3.59 17.43 45.02
C GLU A 27 -2.37 17.65 44.13
N VAL A 28 -2.58 17.50 42.82
CA VAL A 28 -1.51 17.71 41.84
C VAL A 28 -1.26 19.22 41.78
N ASP A 29 -0.01 19.61 42.03
CA ASP A 29 0.40 20.98 41.87
C ASP A 29 0.19 21.43 40.39
N LYS A 30 -0.56 22.51 40.21
CA LYS A 30 -0.94 23.05 38.91
C LYS A 30 0.27 23.40 38.03
N GLU A 31 1.36 23.88 38.63
CA GLU A 31 2.58 24.22 37.91
C GLU A 31 3.25 22.95 37.37
N THR A 32 3.37 21.90 38.17
CA THR A 32 3.93 20.62 37.79
C THR A 32 3.07 19.93 36.72
N ALA A 33 1.74 19.98 36.87
CA ALA A 33 0.82 19.47 35.84
C ALA A 33 0.95 20.24 34.54
N GLY A 34 1.07 21.56 34.57
CA GLY A 34 1.28 22.41 33.42
C GLY A 34 2.57 22.06 32.67
N LYS A 35 3.69 21.93 33.38
CA LYS A 35 4.97 21.51 32.79
C LYS A 35 4.91 20.11 32.14
N PHE A 36 4.20 19.19 32.75
CA PHE A 36 4.01 17.85 32.20
C PHE A 36 3.17 17.88 30.90
N LEU A 37 2.07 18.64 30.91
CA LEU A 37 1.23 18.78 29.71
C LEU A 37 2.00 19.45 28.57
N GLU A 38 2.77 20.51 28.86
CA GLU A 38 3.63 21.16 27.86
C GLU A 38 4.66 20.19 27.27
N ALA A 39 5.32 19.40 28.11
CA ALA A 39 6.29 18.41 27.66
C ALA A 39 5.65 17.32 26.78
N THR A 40 4.46 16.84 27.15
CA THR A 40 3.73 15.85 26.35
C THR A 40 3.23 16.41 25.02
N GLU A 41 2.80 17.68 24.99
CA GLU A 41 2.41 18.36 23.76
C GLU A 41 3.61 18.56 22.81
N GLN A 42 4.75 18.94 23.38
CA GLN A 42 5.98 19.07 22.61
C GLN A 42 6.42 17.73 22.03
N PHE A 43 6.39 16.67 22.82
CA PHE A 43 6.71 15.31 22.37
C PHE A 43 5.78 14.85 21.24
N GLU A 44 4.47 15.00 21.42
CA GLU A 44 3.47 14.67 20.40
C GLU A 44 3.74 15.43 19.08
N ARG A 45 4.05 16.72 19.17
CA ARG A 45 4.37 17.54 18.00
C ARG A 45 5.62 17.05 17.29
N ILE A 46 6.72 16.82 18.02
CA ILE A 46 7.98 16.36 17.45
C ILE A 46 7.78 15.02 16.72
N MET A 47 7.06 14.09 17.32
CA MET A 47 6.81 12.77 16.73
C MET A 47 5.94 12.88 15.47
N ASN A 48 4.86 13.66 15.50
CA ASN A 48 3.99 13.86 14.36
C ASN A 48 4.67 14.63 13.22
N ASP A 49 5.48 15.63 13.54
CA ASP A 49 6.24 16.41 12.54
C ASP A 49 7.34 15.57 11.88
N SER A 50 7.82 14.52 12.53
CA SER A 50 8.80 13.60 11.93
C SER A 50 8.28 12.90 10.68
N GLY A 51 6.96 12.72 10.56
CA GLY A 51 6.30 12.00 9.47
C GLY A 51 6.46 10.48 9.51
N PHE A 52 7.20 9.93 10.48
CA PHE A 52 7.41 8.49 10.64
C PHE A 52 6.39 7.86 11.59
N ILE A 53 6.01 8.58 12.63
CA ILE A 53 5.09 8.11 13.67
C ILE A 53 3.97 9.13 13.84
N THR A 54 2.74 8.64 14.02
CA THR A 54 1.59 9.48 14.34
C THR A 54 1.13 9.14 15.75
N LEU A 55 1.24 10.09 16.65
CA LEU A 55 0.69 10.00 18.00
C LEU A 55 -0.71 10.62 18.02
N LYS A 56 -1.63 9.95 18.70
CA LYS A 56 -2.99 10.43 18.93
C LYS A 56 -3.31 10.29 20.41
N ARG A 57 -3.78 11.36 21.04
CA ARG A 57 -4.37 11.28 22.38
C ARG A 57 -5.71 10.56 22.30
N LEU A 58 -5.93 9.64 23.22
CA LEU A 58 -7.23 9.00 23.37
C LEU A 58 -8.20 9.96 24.05
N SER A 59 -9.45 9.95 23.64
CA SER A 59 -10.54 10.58 24.38
C SER A 59 -10.89 9.76 25.61
N ASP A 60 -11.62 10.37 26.55
CA ASP A 60 -12.13 9.67 27.73
C ASP A 60 -13.02 8.49 27.32
N GLU A 61 -13.81 8.64 26.27
CA GLU A 61 -14.66 7.59 25.72
C GLU A 61 -13.85 6.43 25.11
N GLU A 62 -12.74 6.73 24.41
CA GLU A 62 -11.85 5.69 23.88
C GLU A 62 -11.08 4.96 24.98
N LEU A 63 -10.82 5.64 26.11
CA LEU A 63 -10.09 5.09 27.24
C LEU A 63 -10.98 4.24 28.14
N VAL A 64 -12.11 4.79 28.58
CA VAL A 64 -13.03 4.17 29.56
C VAL A 64 -14.10 3.33 28.88
N GLY A 65 -14.58 3.75 27.72
CA GLY A 65 -15.70 3.13 27.00
C GLY A 65 -16.99 3.92 27.08
N THR A 66 -17.98 3.47 26.34
CA THR A 66 -19.36 3.96 26.33
C THR A 66 -20.31 2.77 26.41
N ASP A 67 -21.62 3.03 26.56
CA ASP A 67 -22.63 1.98 26.58
C ASP A 67 -22.62 1.10 25.29
N ASP A 68 -22.14 1.66 24.16
CA ASP A 68 -22.12 0.99 22.86
C ASP A 68 -20.72 0.46 22.44
N MET A 69 -19.65 0.88 23.13
CA MET A 69 -18.28 0.55 22.73
C MET A 69 -17.35 0.39 23.94
N ALA A 70 -16.73 -0.76 24.05
CA ALA A 70 -15.75 -1.04 25.08
C ALA A 70 -14.49 -0.17 24.94
N GLY A 71 -14.08 0.47 26.01
CA GLY A 71 -12.84 1.23 26.09
C GLY A 71 -11.61 0.34 26.19
N ILE A 72 -10.44 0.98 26.07
CA ILE A 72 -9.14 0.27 26.16
C ILE A 72 -8.94 -0.37 27.53
N ILE A 73 -9.38 0.28 28.61
CA ILE A 73 -9.30 -0.25 29.98
C ILE A 73 -10.18 -1.48 30.14
N GLU A 74 -11.42 -1.45 29.65
CA GLU A 74 -12.33 -2.59 29.72
C GLU A 74 -11.79 -3.79 28.93
N ARG A 75 -11.25 -3.55 27.74
CA ARG A 75 -10.63 -4.59 26.92
C ARG A 75 -9.40 -5.21 27.61
N TYR A 76 -8.62 -4.39 28.28
CA TYR A 76 -7.48 -4.87 29.05
C TYR A 76 -7.91 -5.76 30.21
N LEU A 77 -8.92 -5.33 30.97
CA LEU A 77 -9.41 -6.05 32.15
C LEU A 77 -10.19 -7.34 31.80
N SER A 78 -10.75 -7.42 30.60
CA SER A 78 -11.44 -8.61 30.11
C SER A 78 -10.56 -9.53 29.27
N LEU A 79 -9.40 -9.06 28.82
CA LEU A 79 -8.53 -9.73 27.84
C LEU A 79 -9.23 -10.15 26.54
N LEU A 80 -10.31 -9.46 26.18
CA LEU A 80 -11.07 -9.69 24.95
C LEU A 80 -10.68 -8.67 23.90
N PRO A 81 -10.15 -9.10 22.74
CA PRO A 81 -9.73 -8.18 21.68
C PRO A 81 -10.91 -7.50 20.98
N GLU A 82 -12.03 -8.21 20.85
CA GLU A 82 -13.24 -7.76 20.16
C GLU A 82 -14.48 -8.36 20.88
N GLY A 83 -15.61 -7.65 20.81
CA GLY A 83 -16.88 -8.13 21.32
C GLY A 83 -17.38 -7.36 22.54
N ASP A 84 -18.48 -7.84 23.11
CA ASP A 84 -19.05 -7.29 24.33
C ASP A 84 -18.16 -7.64 25.52
N THR A 85 -17.71 -6.62 26.25
CA THR A 85 -16.98 -6.82 27.49
C THR A 85 -17.97 -7.13 28.62
N CYS A 86 -17.58 -8.04 29.48
CA CYS A 86 -18.31 -8.29 30.72
C CYS A 86 -17.33 -8.30 31.90
N LEU A 87 -17.84 -8.11 33.09
CA LEU A 87 -17.04 -8.21 34.31
C LEU A 87 -16.47 -9.65 34.38
N GLN A 88 -15.16 -9.73 34.52
CA GLN A 88 -14.42 -10.98 34.67
C GLN A 88 -13.84 -11.08 36.09
N ASP A 89 -13.81 -12.30 36.61
CA ASP A 89 -13.05 -12.56 37.84
C ASP A 89 -11.56 -12.53 37.52
N ILE A 90 -10.80 -11.78 38.31
CA ILE A 90 -9.36 -11.64 38.15
C ILE A 90 -8.67 -12.32 39.34
N ASP A 91 -8.01 -13.46 39.12
CA ASP A 91 -7.18 -14.16 40.09
C ASP A 91 -5.73 -14.15 39.60
N LEU A 92 -4.89 -13.40 40.30
CA LEU A 92 -3.46 -13.27 39.97
C LEU A 92 -2.60 -13.97 41.04
N SER A 93 -3.08 -15.09 41.55
CA SER A 93 -2.30 -15.87 42.52
C SER A 93 -1.02 -16.43 41.87
N PRO A 94 0.07 -16.63 42.63
CA PRO A 94 1.32 -17.17 42.10
C PRO A 94 1.21 -18.59 41.53
N ARG A 95 0.15 -19.30 41.87
CA ARG A 95 -0.07 -20.67 41.36
C ARG A 95 -0.75 -20.71 40.03
N GLU A 96 -1.70 -19.81 39.82
CA GLU A 96 -2.49 -19.74 38.60
C GLU A 96 -3.00 -18.32 38.41
N MET A 97 -2.61 -17.71 37.32
CA MET A 97 -3.07 -16.36 36.94
C MET A 97 -4.20 -16.49 35.94
N ARG A 98 -5.34 -15.90 36.25
CA ARG A 98 -6.56 -15.99 35.43
C ARG A 98 -7.29 -14.66 35.36
N VAL A 99 -7.88 -14.41 34.18
CA VAL A 99 -8.88 -13.38 33.96
C VAL A 99 -10.06 -14.05 33.26
N GLY A 100 -11.15 -14.27 33.98
CA GLY A 100 -12.25 -15.10 33.52
C GLY A 100 -11.78 -16.53 33.22
N ASP A 101 -12.07 -16.99 32.02
CA ASP A 101 -11.63 -18.30 31.53
C ASP A 101 -10.19 -18.30 31.02
N ASN A 102 -9.60 -17.14 30.75
CA ASN A 102 -8.23 -17.02 30.24
C ASN A 102 -7.20 -17.26 31.33
N ARG A 103 -6.29 -18.18 31.08
CA ARG A 103 -5.09 -18.44 31.93
C ARG A 103 -3.91 -17.68 31.35
N LEU A 104 -3.14 -17.00 32.20
CA LEU A 104 -2.06 -16.12 31.81
C LEU A 104 -0.69 -16.74 32.08
N CYS A 105 0.29 -16.31 31.30
CA CYS A 105 1.71 -16.44 31.62
C CYS A 105 2.41 -15.10 31.42
N LEU A 106 3.45 -14.85 32.21
CA LEU A 106 4.25 -13.63 32.16
C LEU A 106 5.73 -13.97 32.04
N PHE A 107 6.37 -13.37 31.02
CA PHE A 107 7.82 -13.42 30.86
C PHE A 107 8.37 -12.01 31.01
N THR A 108 9.36 -11.82 31.89
CA THR A 108 9.93 -10.51 32.19
C THR A 108 11.40 -10.42 31.81
N LEU A 109 11.80 -9.20 31.40
CA LEU A 109 13.18 -8.77 31.24
C LEU A 109 13.36 -7.58 32.20
N SER A 110 13.79 -7.90 33.42
CA SER A 110 13.83 -6.95 34.56
C SER A 110 15.24 -6.58 34.98
N GLU A 111 16.23 -7.37 34.59
CA GLU A 111 17.62 -7.15 34.94
C GLU A 111 18.54 -7.17 33.71
N PRO A 112 19.71 -6.52 33.76
CA PRO A 112 20.67 -6.56 32.65
C PRO A 112 21.07 -7.97 32.22
N GLY A 113 21.09 -8.93 33.12
CA GLY A 113 21.40 -10.34 32.83
C GLY A 113 20.31 -11.07 32.01
N ASP A 114 19.11 -10.52 31.94
CA ASP A 114 18.01 -11.07 31.16
C ASP A 114 18.10 -10.66 29.67
N LEU A 115 18.95 -9.67 29.37
CA LEU A 115 19.09 -9.05 28.06
C LEU A 115 20.22 -9.67 27.23
N PRO A 116 20.16 -9.58 25.90
CA PRO A 116 21.25 -10.01 25.04
C PRO A 116 22.49 -9.11 25.22
N ALA A 117 23.66 -9.67 24.96
CA ALA A 117 24.92 -8.94 25.00
C ALA A 117 24.99 -7.77 23.99
N LYS A 118 24.21 -7.85 22.92
CA LYS A 118 24.11 -6.84 21.87
C LYS A 118 22.68 -6.73 21.37
N VAL A 119 22.23 -5.50 21.18
CA VAL A 119 20.97 -5.19 20.50
C VAL A 119 21.27 -4.55 19.16
N GLY A 120 20.35 -4.65 18.22
CA GLY A 120 20.42 -4.03 16.90
C GLY A 120 19.13 -3.30 16.57
N THR A 121 19.16 -2.51 15.53
CA THR A 121 17.95 -1.82 15.04
C THR A 121 17.00 -2.77 14.34
N ASP A 122 17.54 -3.79 13.68
CA ASP A 122 16.76 -4.73 12.90
C ASP A 122 17.36 -6.15 12.91
N ILE A 123 16.52 -7.11 12.51
CA ILE A 123 16.91 -8.50 12.23
C ILE A 123 16.53 -8.86 10.80
N ARG A 124 17.28 -9.74 10.17
CA ARG A 124 16.91 -10.36 8.90
C ARG A 124 15.91 -11.48 9.16
N TYR A 125 14.73 -11.38 8.60
CA TYR A 125 13.69 -12.40 8.72
C TYR A 125 13.84 -13.44 7.62
N GLU A 126 14.49 -14.55 7.92
CA GLU A 126 14.88 -15.59 6.96
C GLU A 126 13.70 -16.21 6.21
N ARG A 127 12.55 -16.35 6.87
CA ARG A 127 11.37 -16.98 6.27
C ARG A 127 10.85 -16.25 5.02
N LEU A 128 11.08 -14.94 4.91
CA LEU A 128 10.65 -14.11 3.78
C LEU A 128 11.80 -13.46 3.02
N SER A 129 13.03 -13.64 3.48
CA SER A 129 14.23 -13.19 2.78
C SER A 129 14.61 -14.18 1.68
N THR A 130 15.27 -13.66 0.64
CA THR A 130 15.80 -14.45 -0.48
C THR A 130 17.24 -14.01 -0.77
N ASP A 131 17.92 -14.68 -1.69
CA ASP A 131 19.26 -14.27 -2.14
C ASP A 131 19.29 -12.89 -2.81
N ARG A 132 18.13 -12.36 -3.19
CA ARG A 132 18.00 -11.08 -3.93
C ARG A 132 17.29 -9.98 -3.14
N SER A 133 16.67 -10.30 -2.02
CA SER A 133 15.93 -9.32 -1.21
C SER A 133 15.93 -9.72 0.25
N ASP A 134 16.26 -8.78 1.12
CA ASP A 134 16.16 -8.92 2.56
C ASP A 134 14.80 -8.41 3.04
N CYS A 135 14.09 -9.24 3.80
CA CYS A 135 13.00 -8.80 4.64
C CYS A 135 13.55 -8.50 6.03
N ARG A 136 13.62 -7.22 6.39
CA ARG A 136 14.12 -6.80 7.69
C ARG A 136 12.95 -6.37 8.58
N LEU A 137 13.04 -6.75 9.84
CA LEU A 137 12.06 -6.42 10.88
C LEU A 137 12.81 -5.78 12.04
N SER A 138 12.10 -5.07 12.93
CA SER A 138 12.67 -4.56 14.16
C SER A 138 13.24 -5.69 15.03
N PHE A 139 14.23 -5.39 15.85
CA PHE A 139 14.90 -6.35 16.70
C PHE A 139 13.92 -7.14 17.59
N ALA A 140 12.90 -6.47 18.14
CA ALA A 140 11.89 -7.08 19.00
C ALA A 140 10.69 -7.68 18.26
N ALA A 141 10.69 -7.71 16.92
CA ALA A 141 9.61 -8.32 16.14
C ALA A 141 9.26 -9.76 16.55
N PRO A 142 10.20 -10.64 16.96
CA PRO A 142 9.87 -11.97 17.42
C PRO A 142 8.83 -12.02 18.54
N VAL A 143 8.86 -11.07 19.46
CA VAL A 143 7.94 -11.01 20.61
C VAL A 143 6.80 -10.01 20.44
N GLY A 144 6.96 -9.04 19.55
CA GLY A 144 5.91 -8.04 19.33
C GLY A 144 4.97 -8.37 18.17
N LEU A 145 5.51 -8.87 17.04
CA LEU A 145 4.75 -9.10 15.82
C LEU A 145 4.54 -10.57 15.49
N LEU A 146 5.56 -11.41 15.73
CA LEU A 146 5.60 -12.76 15.19
C LEU A 146 5.06 -13.85 16.15
N LEU A 147 4.69 -13.51 17.37
CA LEU A 147 4.03 -14.44 18.29
C LEU A 147 2.61 -14.78 17.80
N PRO A 148 2.31 -16.05 17.51
CA PRO A 148 1.02 -16.46 16.95
C PRO A 148 -0.03 -16.73 18.06
N CYS A 149 -0.12 -15.87 19.05
CA CYS A 149 -1.03 -16.03 20.19
C CYS A 149 -1.60 -14.69 20.66
N ASN A 150 -2.59 -14.75 21.54
CA ASN A 150 -3.07 -13.58 22.25
C ASN A 150 -2.01 -13.15 23.27
N HIS A 151 -1.48 -11.95 23.12
CA HIS A 151 -0.45 -11.43 24.01
C HIS A 151 -0.44 -9.91 24.05
N ILE A 152 0.15 -9.38 25.11
CA ILE A 152 0.52 -7.98 25.24
C ILE A 152 2.02 -7.93 25.48
N TYR A 153 2.74 -7.22 24.60
CA TYR A 153 4.14 -6.90 24.82
C TYR A 153 4.22 -5.49 25.44
N ASN A 154 4.51 -5.44 26.74
CA ASN A 154 4.64 -4.21 27.48
C ASN A 154 6.07 -3.67 27.39
N GLN A 155 6.19 -2.38 27.09
CA GLN A 155 7.44 -1.69 26.84
C GLN A 155 7.46 -0.44 27.70
N TYR A 156 8.26 -0.46 28.77
CA TYR A 156 8.41 0.66 29.68
C TYR A 156 9.74 1.35 29.48
N LEU A 157 9.70 2.67 29.32
CA LEU A 157 10.87 3.51 29.25
C LEU A 157 10.68 4.70 30.19
N PHE A 158 11.51 4.76 31.23
CA PHE A 158 11.48 5.80 32.24
C PHE A 158 12.56 6.83 31.93
N LEU A 159 12.14 8.01 31.50
CA LEU A 159 13.01 9.14 31.20
C LEU A 159 13.35 9.88 32.48
N ASP A 160 14.29 9.34 33.24
CA ASP A 160 14.81 9.95 34.44
C ASP A 160 15.86 11.03 34.13
N ASN A 161 16.31 11.76 35.16
CA ASN A 161 17.46 12.64 35.00
C ASN A 161 18.76 11.80 34.80
N SER A 162 19.28 11.76 33.56
CA SER A 162 20.45 10.96 33.21
C SER A 162 21.66 11.32 34.07
N GLU A 163 21.92 12.62 34.34
CA GLU A 163 23.06 13.05 35.13
C GLU A 163 22.97 12.56 36.57
N GLU A 164 21.78 12.62 37.18
CA GLU A 164 21.56 12.06 38.53
C GLU A 164 21.80 10.54 38.55
N ASN A 165 21.42 9.82 37.50
CA ASN A 165 21.67 8.39 37.42
C ASN A 165 23.16 8.09 37.35
N LEU A 166 23.89 8.80 36.48
CA LEU A 166 25.34 8.63 36.35
C LEU A 166 26.08 8.96 37.65
N GLN A 167 25.67 10.02 38.36
CA GLN A 167 26.22 10.35 39.71
C GLN A 167 25.96 9.25 40.73
N LYS A 168 24.80 8.60 40.71
CA LYS A 168 24.53 7.44 41.56
C LYS A 168 25.49 6.29 41.26
N PHE A 169 25.76 6.02 39.96
CA PHE A 169 26.71 5.01 39.54
C PHE A 169 28.15 5.36 39.90
N GLU A 170 28.57 6.62 39.75
CA GLU A 170 29.90 7.07 40.19
C GLU A 170 30.10 6.86 41.72
N LYS A 171 29.06 7.14 42.50
CA LYS A 171 29.07 6.89 43.96
C LYS A 171 29.11 5.38 44.27
N SER A 172 28.37 4.57 43.50
CA SER A 172 28.37 3.11 43.66
C SER A 172 29.72 2.52 43.29
N ALA A 173 30.33 2.95 42.17
CA ALA A 173 31.68 2.50 41.79
C ALA A 173 32.71 2.76 42.89
N LYS A 174 32.73 3.96 43.49
CA LYS A 174 33.61 4.30 44.64
C LYS A 174 33.37 3.40 45.84
N ASN A 175 32.13 3.07 46.16
CA ASN A 175 31.78 2.16 47.21
C ASN A 175 32.26 0.73 46.90
N MET A 176 32.03 0.24 45.70
CA MET A 176 32.48 -1.11 45.25
C MET A 176 33.99 -1.20 45.24
N GLN A 177 34.69 -0.15 44.83
CA GLN A 177 36.14 -0.09 44.86
C GLN A 177 36.69 -0.34 46.29
N SER A 178 36.07 0.23 47.31
CA SER A 178 36.45 0.02 48.69
C SER A 178 36.19 -1.40 49.17
N LEU A 179 35.17 -2.07 48.61
CA LEU A 179 34.73 -3.40 48.99
C LEU A 179 35.29 -4.50 48.05
N SER A 180 35.96 -4.17 46.97
CA SER A 180 36.49 -5.11 45.97
C SER A 180 37.52 -6.08 46.55
N ARG A 181 38.26 -5.65 47.58
CA ARG A 181 39.22 -6.49 48.30
C ARG A 181 38.60 -7.66 49.07
N TYR A 182 37.29 -7.55 49.40
CA TYR A 182 36.59 -8.52 50.22
C TYR A 182 35.74 -9.49 49.40
N SER A 183 35.41 -9.16 48.17
CA SER A 183 34.56 -10.00 47.29
C SER A 183 34.92 -9.81 45.81
N ARG A 184 35.12 -10.92 45.12
CA ARG A 184 35.32 -10.93 43.65
C ARG A 184 34.11 -10.37 42.92
N SER A 185 32.92 -10.60 43.44
CA SER A 185 31.67 -10.06 42.89
C SER A 185 31.66 -8.54 42.90
N ASN A 186 32.14 -7.91 43.99
CA ASN A 186 32.23 -6.44 44.04
C ASN A 186 33.24 -5.86 43.07
N ALA A 187 34.34 -6.59 42.78
CA ALA A 187 35.31 -6.19 41.75
C ALA A 187 34.67 -6.23 40.36
N ILE A 188 33.97 -7.31 40.04
CA ILE A 188 33.27 -7.46 38.76
C ILE A 188 32.18 -6.39 38.59
N ASN A 189 31.39 -6.11 39.62
CA ASN A 189 30.37 -5.10 39.58
C ASN A 189 30.97 -3.69 39.43
N GLN A 190 32.11 -3.43 40.02
CA GLN A 190 32.83 -2.18 39.81
C GLN A 190 33.25 -2.02 38.35
N ASP A 191 33.86 -3.05 37.75
CA ASP A 191 34.29 -3.01 36.36
C ASP A 191 33.12 -2.73 35.41
N TRP A 192 31.97 -3.38 35.62
CA TRP A 192 30.74 -3.12 34.82
C TRP A 192 30.21 -1.72 34.98
N ILE A 193 30.19 -1.19 36.20
CA ILE A 193 29.74 0.20 36.44
C ILE A 193 30.70 1.20 35.79
N GLU A 194 32.02 0.97 35.88
CA GLU A 194 33.00 1.85 35.21
C GLU A 194 32.89 1.80 33.70
N GLU A 195 32.65 0.63 33.11
CA GLU A 195 32.42 0.45 31.69
C GLU A 195 31.15 1.25 31.25
N TYR A 196 30.05 1.09 31.98
CA TYR A 196 28.81 1.84 31.75
C TYR A 196 29.03 3.38 31.79
N LEU A 197 29.73 3.87 32.80
CA LEU A 197 30.06 5.29 32.96
C LEU A 197 30.96 5.80 31.83
N ASN A 198 31.97 5.01 31.47
CA ASN A 198 32.89 5.35 30.38
C ASN A 198 32.16 5.44 29.04
N GLU A 199 31.27 4.51 28.76
CA GLU A 199 30.46 4.48 27.55
C GLU A 199 29.51 5.70 27.49
N ALA A 200 28.79 5.95 28.59
CA ALA A 200 27.92 7.11 28.71
C ALA A 200 28.65 8.45 28.46
N ARG A 201 29.81 8.62 29.07
CA ARG A 201 30.59 9.87 28.95
C ARG A 201 31.32 9.99 27.60
N SER A 202 31.83 8.89 27.05
CA SER A 202 32.58 8.91 25.79
C SER A 202 31.70 9.17 24.57
N PHE A 203 30.47 8.65 24.58
CA PHE A 203 29.54 8.75 23.47
C PHE A 203 28.37 9.73 23.73
N GLY A 204 28.31 10.33 24.91
CA GLY A 204 27.22 11.25 25.27
C GLY A 204 25.84 10.59 25.35
N LEU A 205 25.78 9.32 25.77
CA LEU A 205 24.57 8.53 25.82
C LEU A 205 23.68 8.95 26.99
N THR A 206 22.38 8.86 26.80
CA THR A 206 21.38 9.21 27.83
C THR A 206 21.00 7.97 28.64
N SER A 207 21.33 7.97 29.93
CA SER A 207 20.95 6.90 30.86
C SER A 207 19.46 6.97 31.19
N VAL A 208 18.78 5.85 31.00
CA VAL A 208 17.34 5.67 31.26
C VAL A 208 17.11 4.37 32.02
N ARG A 209 15.92 4.20 32.57
CA ARG A 209 15.46 2.90 33.06
C ARG A 209 14.46 2.30 32.09
N ALA A 210 14.52 0.99 31.91
CA ALA A 210 13.61 0.26 31.05
C ALA A 210 13.13 -1.04 31.70
N HIS A 211 12.01 -1.54 31.20
CA HIS A 211 11.50 -2.88 31.49
C HIS A 211 10.69 -3.38 30.31
N PHE A 212 10.80 -4.66 30.02
CA PHE A 212 10.03 -5.31 28.96
C PHE A 212 9.42 -6.60 29.50
N ASN A 213 8.16 -6.84 29.18
CA ASN A 213 7.53 -8.12 29.50
C ASN A 213 6.52 -8.54 28.44
N VAL A 214 6.32 -9.84 28.31
CA VAL A 214 5.31 -10.45 27.47
C VAL A 214 4.31 -11.15 28.37
N MET A 215 3.07 -10.70 28.33
CA MET A 215 1.93 -11.33 28.96
C MET A 215 1.12 -12.01 27.85
N ALA A 216 0.98 -13.33 27.92
CA ALA A 216 0.23 -14.10 26.95
C ALA A 216 -0.82 -14.97 27.66
N TRP A 217 -1.89 -15.33 26.95
CA TRP A 217 -3.00 -16.09 27.54
C TRP A 217 -3.72 -16.97 26.54
N SER A 218 -4.41 -17.99 27.08
CA SER A 218 -5.40 -18.81 26.39
C SER A 218 -6.42 -19.34 27.41
N ASP A 219 -7.60 -19.67 26.96
CA ASP A 219 -8.62 -20.41 27.70
C ASP A 219 -8.36 -21.93 27.69
N ASP A 220 -7.53 -22.42 26.78
CA ASP A 220 -7.08 -23.80 26.68
C ASP A 220 -5.71 -24.03 27.35
N GLU A 221 -5.64 -25.03 28.22
CA GLU A 221 -4.42 -25.33 28.96
C GLU A 221 -3.31 -25.94 28.09
N GLU A 222 -3.68 -26.72 27.10
CA GLU A 222 -2.72 -27.33 26.18
C GLU A 222 -2.13 -26.27 25.24
N GLU A 223 -2.99 -25.37 24.75
CA GLU A 223 -2.56 -24.21 23.97
C GLU A 223 -1.66 -23.29 24.80
N LEU A 224 -1.99 -23.01 26.05
CA LEU A 224 -1.14 -22.19 26.94
C LEU A 224 0.25 -22.80 27.12
N ARG A 225 0.39 -24.12 27.14
CA ARG A 225 1.68 -24.79 27.17
C ARG A 225 2.48 -24.54 25.88
N HIS A 226 1.84 -24.59 24.73
CA HIS A 226 2.46 -24.24 23.46
C HIS A 226 2.90 -22.78 23.44
N ILE A 227 2.02 -21.86 23.86
CA ILE A 227 2.31 -20.43 23.96
C ILE A 227 3.52 -20.15 24.85
N LYS A 228 3.63 -20.81 26.01
CA LYS A 228 4.80 -20.69 26.88
C LYS A 228 6.10 -21.09 26.20
N ASN A 229 6.08 -22.21 25.48
CA ASN A 229 7.25 -22.70 24.74
C ASN A 229 7.62 -21.76 23.59
N ASP A 230 6.64 -21.30 22.83
CA ASP A 230 6.84 -20.39 21.70
C ASP A 230 7.38 -19.05 22.17
N THR A 231 6.77 -18.46 23.20
CA THR A 231 7.25 -17.18 23.78
C THR A 231 8.68 -17.30 24.30
N GLY A 232 8.98 -18.36 25.04
CA GLY A 232 10.33 -18.63 25.53
C GLY A 232 11.33 -18.83 24.38
N SER A 233 10.93 -19.52 23.32
CA SER A 233 11.75 -19.73 22.11
C SER A 233 12.03 -18.44 21.36
N GLN A 234 11.01 -17.58 21.21
CA GLN A 234 11.19 -16.29 20.54
C GLN A 234 12.12 -15.36 21.34
N LEU A 235 11.97 -15.31 22.66
CA LEU A 235 12.88 -14.55 23.52
C LEU A 235 14.31 -15.12 23.47
N ALA A 236 14.46 -16.44 23.49
CA ALA A 236 15.77 -17.08 23.34
C ALA A 236 16.40 -16.82 21.96
N SER A 237 15.60 -16.71 20.90
CA SER A 237 16.10 -16.33 19.55
C SER A 237 16.67 -14.92 19.49
N MET A 238 16.23 -14.05 20.41
CA MET A 238 16.78 -12.71 20.62
C MET A 238 17.97 -12.71 21.60
N GLU A 239 18.46 -13.86 22.00
CA GLU A 239 19.49 -14.03 23.03
C GLU A 239 19.08 -13.51 24.43
N CYS A 240 17.78 -13.35 24.68
CA CYS A 240 17.25 -12.99 25.98
C CYS A 240 17.14 -14.24 26.88
N MET A 241 17.31 -14.03 28.18
CA MET A 241 17.11 -15.02 29.24
C MET A 241 15.91 -14.62 30.12
N PRO A 242 14.68 -14.75 29.63
CA PRO A 242 13.52 -14.23 30.33
C PRO A 242 13.25 -15.00 31.62
N ARG A 243 12.70 -14.30 32.60
CA ARG A 243 12.17 -14.92 33.81
C ARG A 243 10.69 -15.23 33.59
N HIS A 244 10.32 -16.46 33.90
CA HIS A 244 8.90 -16.78 34.03
C HIS A 244 8.43 -16.31 35.40
N ASN A 245 7.91 -15.08 35.46
CA ASN A 245 7.56 -14.40 36.71
C ASN A 245 6.12 -14.71 37.09
N THR A 246 5.91 -15.14 38.32
CA THR A 246 4.61 -15.38 38.91
C THR A 246 4.37 -14.55 40.18
N VAL A 247 5.44 -14.11 40.82
CA VAL A 247 5.38 -13.38 42.10
C VAL A 247 4.97 -11.94 41.89
N ASP A 248 5.60 -11.26 40.92
CA ASP A 248 5.36 -9.85 40.64
C ASP A 248 4.28 -9.65 39.58
N CYS A 249 3.71 -10.73 39.06
CA CYS A 249 2.65 -10.67 38.08
C CYS A 249 1.47 -9.79 38.47
N PRO A 250 0.94 -9.83 39.71
CA PRO A 250 -0.14 -8.93 40.12
C PRO A 250 0.21 -7.46 39.98
N THR A 251 1.42 -7.09 40.39
CA THR A 251 1.89 -5.71 40.33
C THR A 251 2.11 -5.27 38.88
N LEU A 252 2.75 -6.10 38.10
CA LEU A 252 3.01 -5.82 36.68
C LEU A 252 1.72 -5.80 35.84
N PHE A 253 0.76 -6.68 36.13
CA PHE A 253 -0.56 -6.66 35.49
C PHE A 253 -1.27 -5.34 35.74
N TRP A 254 -1.35 -4.88 37.01
CA TRP A 254 -1.99 -3.61 37.32
C TRP A 254 -1.22 -2.40 36.76
N ALA A 255 0.11 -2.44 36.77
CA ALA A 255 0.94 -1.38 36.21
C ALA A 255 0.80 -1.28 34.65
N ALA A 256 0.49 -2.39 34.00
CA ALA A 256 0.30 -2.43 32.56
C ALA A 256 -1.09 -1.94 32.10
N MET A 257 -2.03 -1.79 33.01
CA MET A 257 -3.32 -1.21 32.70
C MET A 257 -3.13 0.20 32.12
N PRO A 258 -3.75 0.54 30.99
CA PRO A 258 -3.64 1.86 30.39
C PRO A 258 -3.94 3.00 31.39
N GLY A 259 -3.00 3.94 31.52
CA GLY A 259 -3.06 5.04 32.48
C GLY A 259 -2.47 4.75 33.87
N ASN A 260 -2.13 3.51 34.20
CA ASN A 260 -1.63 3.13 35.53
C ASN A 260 -0.11 2.89 35.62
N GLY A 261 0.67 3.35 34.64
CA GLY A 261 2.13 3.19 34.65
C GLY A 261 2.87 3.79 35.86
N ALA A 262 2.22 4.63 36.64
CA ALA A 262 2.78 5.17 37.87
C ALA A 262 2.93 4.12 38.98
N ASP A 263 2.19 3.02 38.94
CA ASP A 263 2.26 1.91 39.89
C ASP A 263 3.36 0.90 39.56
N PHE A 264 4.12 1.14 38.50
CA PHE A 264 5.19 0.26 38.08
C PHE A 264 6.29 0.15 39.19
N PRO A 265 6.67 -1.05 39.62
CA PRO A 265 7.67 -1.25 40.66
C PRO A 265 9.05 -0.88 40.15
N ALA A 266 9.74 0.03 40.84
CA ALA A 266 11.03 0.55 40.39
C ALA A 266 12.12 -0.52 40.35
N GLU A 267 12.05 -1.53 41.21
CA GLU A 267 12.94 -2.68 41.33
C GLU A 267 12.89 -3.61 40.11
N GLU A 268 11.77 -3.63 39.38
CA GLU A 268 11.62 -4.42 38.15
C GLU A 268 12.19 -3.72 36.91
N SER A 269 12.84 -2.56 37.08
CA SER A 269 13.47 -1.83 35.98
C SER A 269 14.99 -1.90 36.05
N PHE A 270 15.62 -2.01 34.88
CA PHE A 270 17.08 -1.99 34.72
C PHE A 270 17.54 -0.68 34.09
N TYR A 271 18.79 -0.30 34.34
CA TYR A 271 19.42 0.84 33.69
C TYR A 271 20.03 0.45 32.35
N THR A 272 19.82 1.30 31.35
CA THR A 272 20.37 1.15 30.00
C THR A 272 20.48 2.53 29.35
N PHE A 273 20.87 2.59 28.09
CA PHE A 273 20.85 3.84 27.31
C PHE A 273 19.62 3.88 26.41
N THR A 274 19.17 5.09 26.07
CA THR A 274 17.97 5.30 25.21
C THR A 274 18.10 4.56 23.91
N GLU A 275 19.26 4.61 23.26
CA GLU A 275 19.56 3.98 21.97
C GLU A 275 19.38 2.46 22.02
N GLN A 276 19.78 1.84 23.14
CA GLN A 276 19.62 0.42 23.36
C GLN A 276 18.18 0.03 23.70
N ALA A 277 17.53 0.83 24.56
CA ALA A 277 16.16 0.58 24.95
C ALA A 277 15.16 0.63 23.78
N VAL A 278 15.32 1.60 22.87
CA VAL A 278 14.45 1.70 21.69
C VAL A 278 14.62 0.56 20.70
N CYS A 279 15.77 -0.13 20.69
CA CYS A 279 15.95 -1.34 19.88
C CYS A 279 14.99 -2.46 20.29
N LEU A 280 14.53 -2.46 21.53
CA LEU A 280 13.53 -3.42 22.04
C LEU A 280 12.09 -2.98 21.81
N PHE A 281 11.86 -1.86 21.17
CA PHE A 281 10.52 -1.47 20.71
C PHE A 281 10.20 -2.17 19.37
N THR A 282 8.93 -2.49 19.19
CA THR A 282 8.42 -2.97 17.90
C THR A 282 7.98 -1.76 17.08
N GLU A 283 8.50 -1.67 15.87
CA GLU A 283 8.25 -0.55 14.95
C GLU A 283 7.27 -0.92 13.83
N GLU A 284 7.00 -2.20 13.63
CA GLU A 284 6.07 -2.68 12.61
C GLU A 284 4.65 -2.25 12.96
N THR A 285 4.03 -1.59 12.01
CA THR A 285 2.64 -1.17 12.16
C THR A 285 1.68 -2.18 11.56
N ASN A 286 0.56 -2.41 12.22
CA ASN A 286 -0.56 -3.11 11.60
C ASN A 286 -1.16 -2.21 10.51
N TYR A 287 -0.92 -2.56 9.25
CA TYR A 287 -1.59 -1.90 8.14
C TYR A 287 -3.10 -1.99 8.31
N ARG A 288 -3.78 -0.87 8.07
CA ARG A 288 -5.24 -0.79 8.15
C ARG A 288 -5.84 -0.82 6.76
N SER A 289 -6.99 -1.47 6.65
CA SER A 289 -7.79 -1.42 5.44
C SER A 289 -8.23 0.01 5.12
N SER A 290 -8.28 0.35 3.83
CA SER A 290 -8.84 1.62 3.37
C SER A 290 -10.33 1.68 3.66
N PRO A 291 -10.86 2.75 4.25
CA PRO A 291 -12.30 2.96 4.45
C PRO A 291 -12.97 3.35 3.12
N SER A 292 -12.95 2.48 2.15
CA SER A 292 -13.48 2.68 0.81
C SER A 292 -14.18 1.41 0.36
N PRO A 293 -15.35 1.50 -0.29
CA PRO A 293 -16.04 0.33 -0.82
C PRO A 293 -15.34 -0.26 -2.05
N PHE A 294 -14.43 0.50 -2.67
CA PHE A 294 -13.71 0.10 -3.86
C PHE A 294 -12.22 -0.05 -3.56
N GLY A 295 -11.61 -1.13 -4.06
CA GLY A 295 -10.19 -1.38 -3.89
C GLY A 295 -9.81 -2.81 -4.21
N ILE A 296 -8.61 -3.18 -3.82
CA ILE A 296 -8.05 -4.52 -3.99
C ILE A 296 -7.83 -5.18 -2.64
N LYS A 297 -8.10 -6.48 -2.58
CA LYS A 297 -7.79 -7.30 -1.41
C LYS A 297 -6.38 -7.83 -1.55
N MET A 298 -5.60 -7.56 -0.56
CA MET A 298 -4.24 -8.05 -0.39
C MET A 298 -4.14 -8.79 0.93
N VAL A 299 -2.99 -9.35 1.21
CA VAL A 299 -2.71 -9.99 2.49
C VAL A 299 -1.41 -9.42 3.00
N ASP A 300 -1.39 -9.04 4.27
CA ASP A 300 -0.15 -8.66 4.93
C ASP A 300 0.83 -9.83 4.85
N ARG A 301 2.04 -9.55 4.38
CA ARG A 301 3.04 -10.57 4.10
C ARG A 301 3.53 -11.30 5.35
N LEU A 302 3.53 -10.61 6.49
CA LEU A 302 4.07 -11.12 7.75
C LEU A 302 3.00 -11.84 8.57
N THR A 303 1.87 -11.18 8.76
CA THR A 303 0.82 -11.66 9.66
C THR A 303 -0.25 -12.50 8.95
N GLY A 304 -0.31 -12.46 7.61
CA GLY A 304 -1.39 -13.08 6.86
C GLY A 304 -2.73 -12.33 6.95
N LYS A 305 -2.76 -11.17 7.61
CA LYS A 305 -3.99 -10.39 7.80
C LYS A 305 -4.53 -9.87 6.47
N PRO A 306 -5.80 -10.11 6.16
CA PRO A 306 -6.43 -9.55 4.96
C PRO A 306 -6.52 -8.02 5.04
N LEU A 307 -6.13 -7.36 3.95
CA LEU A 307 -6.16 -5.90 3.81
C LEU A 307 -6.98 -5.54 2.57
N HIS A 308 -7.82 -4.54 2.71
CA HIS A 308 -8.51 -3.90 1.59
C HIS A 308 -7.86 -2.55 1.30
N LEU A 309 -7.32 -2.39 0.09
CA LEU A 309 -6.53 -1.23 -0.29
C LEU A 309 -7.16 -0.50 -1.48
N ASP A 310 -7.56 0.73 -1.27
CA ASP A 310 -7.94 1.63 -2.37
C ASP A 310 -6.73 2.45 -2.82
N ILE A 311 -6.20 2.08 -3.98
CA ILE A 311 -5.05 2.76 -4.61
C ILE A 311 -5.48 3.79 -5.66
N SER A 312 -6.75 4.16 -5.70
CA SER A 312 -7.33 5.01 -6.74
C SER A 312 -8.16 6.17 -6.18
N ASP A 313 -9.31 5.87 -5.57
CA ASP A 313 -10.31 6.89 -5.22
C ASP A 313 -9.98 7.58 -3.89
N LEU A 314 -9.62 6.83 -2.87
CA LEU A 314 -9.30 7.39 -1.55
C LEU A 314 -8.05 8.28 -1.59
N PRO A 315 -6.93 7.87 -2.22
CA PRO A 315 -5.77 8.75 -2.39
C PRO A 315 -6.10 10.03 -3.18
N MET A 316 -6.99 9.93 -4.17
CA MET A 316 -7.44 11.10 -4.94
C MET A 316 -8.31 12.04 -4.10
N LYS A 317 -9.22 11.50 -3.28
CA LYS A 317 -10.02 12.30 -2.32
C LYS A 317 -9.16 13.01 -1.28
N ARG A 318 -8.08 12.37 -0.85
CA ARG A 318 -7.11 12.94 0.11
C ARG A 318 -6.09 13.89 -0.53
N GLY A 319 -6.14 14.08 -1.85
CA GLY A 319 -5.20 14.95 -2.57
C GLY A 319 -3.79 14.38 -2.74
N VAL A 320 -3.59 13.10 -2.39
CA VAL A 320 -2.29 12.40 -2.55
C VAL A 320 -1.96 12.21 -4.02
N ILE A 321 -2.97 11.89 -4.84
CA ILE A 321 -2.85 11.75 -6.29
C ILE A 321 -3.85 12.64 -7.01
N THR A 322 -3.51 13.05 -8.24
CA THR A 322 -4.36 13.93 -9.07
C THR A 322 -5.21 13.18 -10.09
N ASN A 323 -4.91 11.92 -10.35
CA ASN A 323 -5.60 11.06 -11.31
C ASN A 323 -5.48 9.59 -10.92
N ARG A 324 -6.16 8.69 -11.64
CA ARG A 324 -6.17 7.25 -11.40
C ARG A 324 -5.18 6.46 -12.27
N ASN A 325 -4.37 7.14 -13.07
CA ASN A 325 -3.39 6.50 -13.92
C ASN A 325 -2.36 5.73 -13.10
N LYS A 326 -1.96 4.57 -13.60
CA LYS A 326 -1.01 3.69 -12.92
C LYS A 326 0.12 3.32 -13.87
N PHE A 327 1.32 3.31 -13.36
CA PHE A 327 2.49 2.81 -14.04
C PHE A 327 3.10 1.68 -13.20
N VAL A 328 3.17 0.48 -13.78
CA VAL A 328 3.69 -0.70 -13.09
C VAL A 328 5.02 -1.09 -13.71
N LEU A 329 6.08 -0.93 -12.94
CA LEU A 329 7.45 -1.21 -13.36
C LEU A 329 8.04 -2.36 -12.54
N GLY A 330 8.79 -3.20 -13.21
CA GLY A 330 9.54 -4.28 -12.57
C GLY A 330 10.34 -5.09 -13.58
N PRO A 331 11.44 -5.73 -13.18
CA PRO A 331 12.23 -6.59 -14.05
C PRO A 331 11.45 -7.83 -14.48
N SER A 332 11.98 -8.57 -15.43
CA SER A 332 11.42 -9.87 -15.83
C SER A 332 11.38 -10.83 -14.63
N GLY A 333 10.29 -11.57 -14.46
CA GLY A 333 10.10 -12.50 -13.34
C GLY A 333 9.75 -11.86 -11.99
N SER A 334 9.56 -10.54 -11.92
CA SER A 334 9.18 -9.84 -10.67
C SER A 334 7.73 -10.02 -10.23
N GLY A 335 6.90 -10.68 -11.02
CA GLY A 335 5.49 -10.90 -10.71
C GLY A 335 4.54 -9.81 -11.25
N LYS A 336 4.97 -8.91 -12.16
CA LYS A 336 4.11 -7.87 -12.74
C LYS A 336 2.77 -8.41 -13.27
N SER A 337 2.83 -9.39 -14.15
CA SER A 337 1.62 -9.96 -14.76
C SER A 337 0.75 -10.69 -13.74
N PHE A 338 1.34 -11.31 -12.71
CA PHE A 338 0.59 -11.91 -11.60
C PHE A 338 -0.18 -10.86 -10.81
N PHE A 339 0.50 -9.78 -10.41
CA PHE A 339 -0.13 -8.66 -9.71
C PHE A 339 -1.23 -8.00 -10.54
N MET A 340 -0.98 -7.79 -11.84
CA MET A 340 -1.95 -7.19 -12.73
C MET A 340 -3.19 -8.08 -12.95
N ASN A 341 -3.01 -9.39 -13.10
CA ASN A 341 -4.14 -10.34 -13.14
C ASN A 341 -5.00 -10.25 -11.88
N HIS A 342 -4.37 -10.19 -10.70
CA HIS A 342 -5.05 -10.04 -9.42
C HIS A 342 -5.84 -8.73 -9.32
N LEU A 343 -5.22 -7.60 -9.66
CA LEU A 343 -5.83 -6.27 -9.66
C LEU A 343 -7.01 -6.18 -10.62
N VAL A 344 -6.80 -6.61 -11.85
CA VAL A 344 -7.80 -6.56 -12.93
C VAL A 344 -9.02 -7.40 -12.61
N ARG A 345 -8.80 -8.60 -12.09
CA ARG A 345 -9.88 -9.49 -11.65
C ARG A 345 -10.74 -8.81 -10.59
N GLN A 346 -10.13 -8.24 -9.55
CA GLN A 346 -10.87 -7.61 -8.47
C GLN A 346 -11.62 -6.36 -8.93
N TYR A 347 -11.02 -5.57 -9.82
CA TYR A 347 -11.70 -4.41 -10.39
C TYR A 347 -12.91 -4.82 -11.26
N TYR A 348 -12.76 -5.89 -12.07
CA TYR A 348 -13.87 -6.44 -12.83
C TYR A 348 -15.00 -6.93 -11.92
N GLU A 349 -14.68 -7.66 -10.85
CA GLU A 349 -15.66 -8.14 -9.87
C GLU A 349 -16.43 -7.00 -9.20
N GLN A 350 -15.81 -5.81 -9.06
CA GLN A 350 -16.42 -4.58 -8.54
C GLN A 350 -17.10 -3.70 -9.60
N GLY A 351 -17.36 -4.25 -10.77
CA GLY A 351 -18.14 -3.57 -11.83
C GLY A 351 -17.32 -2.71 -12.80
N THR A 352 -15.99 -2.74 -12.74
CA THR A 352 -15.14 -2.03 -13.70
C THR A 352 -15.19 -2.71 -15.07
N HIS A 353 -15.32 -1.91 -16.14
CA HIS A 353 -15.10 -2.38 -17.50
C HIS A 353 -13.61 -2.37 -17.82
N VAL A 354 -13.09 -3.50 -18.26
CA VAL A 354 -11.66 -3.71 -18.48
C VAL A 354 -11.40 -4.00 -19.97
N VAL A 355 -10.46 -3.26 -20.53
CA VAL A 355 -9.89 -3.51 -21.87
C VAL A 355 -8.39 -3.70 -21.71
N LEU A 356 -7.88 -4.81 -22.17
CA LEU A 356 -6.49 -5.21 -22.10
C LEU A 356 -5.88 -5.34 -23.50
N VAL A 357 -4.70 -4.78 -23.66
CA VAL A 357 -3.80 -5.06 -24.76
C VAL A 357 -2.68 -5.92 -24.21
N ASP A 358 -2.69 -7.20 -24.53
CA ASP A 358 -1.77 -8.21 -23.99
C ASP A 358 -0.73 -8.63 -25.03
N THR A 359 0.46 -8.95 -24.57
CA THR A 359 1.55 -9.50 -25.37
C THR A 359 2.20 -10.65 -24.62
N GLY A 360 1.75 -11.87 -24.84
CA GLY A 360 2.31 -13.05 -24.19
C GLY A 360 1.30 -13.93 -23.48
N ASN A 361 0.04 -13.83 -23.82
CA ASN A 361 -1.06 -14.67 -23.32
C ASN A 361 -1.24 -14.65 -21.80
N SER A 362 -0.83 -13.57 -21.14
CA SER A 362 -0.84 -13.48 -19.66
C SER A 362 -2.24 -13.49 -19.06
N TYR A 363 -3.27 -13.07 -19.81
CA TYR A 363 -4.65 -12.92 -19.34
C TYR A 363 -5.62 -13.94 -19.91
N GLN A 364 -5.16 -14.90 -20.71
CA GLN A 364 -6.02 -15.90 -21.34
C GLN A 364 -6.80 -16.72 -20.29
N GLY A 365 -6.12 -17.21 -19.26
CA GLY A 365 -6.76 -18.00 -18.19
C GLY A 365 -7.80 -17.22 -17.42
N LEU A 366 -7.53 -15.95 -17.08
CA LEU A 366 -8.48 -15.06 -16.41
C LEU A 366 -9.70 -14.79 -17.30
N CYS A 367 -9.48 -14.50 -18.58
CA CYS A 367 -10.54 -14.25 -19.55
C CYS A 367 -11.47 -15.47 -19.70
N GLU A 368 -10.92 -16.66 -19.83
CA GLU A 368 -11.67 -17.90 -19.93
C GLU A 368 -12.47 -18.21 -18.63
N MET A 369 -11.89 -17.95 -17.46
CA MET A 369 -12.57 -18.07 -16.19
C MET A 369 -13.79 -17.14 -16.12
N ILE A 370 -13.62 -15.88 -16.52
CA ILE A 370 -14.72 -14.89 -16.55
C ILE A 370 -15.79 -15.33 -17.54
N ARG A 371 -15.40 -15.76 -18.73
CA ARG A 371 -16.30 -16.24 -19.76
C ARG A 371 -17.17 -17.40 -19.25
N ARG A 372 -16.57 -18.39 -18.58
CA ARG A 372 -17.32 -19.52 -17.99
C ARG A 372 -18.28 -19.07 -16.91
N LYS A 373 -17.84 -18.19 -16.00
CA LYS A 373 -18.68 -17.69 -14.92
C LYS A 373 -19.86 -16.85 -15.39
N THR A 374 -19.72 -16.17 -16.54
CA THR A 374 -20.78 -15.30 -17.07
C THR A 374 -21.60 -15.94 -18.19
N GLY A 375 -21.40 -17.24 -18.45
CA GLY A 375 -22.08 -17.93 -19.56
C GLY A 375 -21.77 -17.32 -20.93
N GLY A 376 -20.61 -16.69 -21.12
CA GLY A 376 -20.18 -16.04 -22.36
C GLY A 376 -20.63 -14.57 -22.49
N ALA A 377 -21.31 -14.02 -21.47
CA ALA A 377 -21.69 -12.61 -21.50
C ALA A 377 -20.47 -11.68 -21.50
N ASP A 378 -19.44 -12.01 -20.71
CA ASP A 378 -18.16 -11.31 -20.65
C ASP A 378 -16.99 -12.27 -20.96
N GLY A 379 -15.77 -11.79 -20.96
CA GLY A 379 -14.58 -12.61 -21.21
C GLY A 379 -14.32 -12.83 -22.71
N VAL A 380 -14.20 -11.75 -23.45
CA VAL A 380 -13.90 -11.80 -24.89
C VAL A 380 -12.38 -11.73 -25.08
N TYR A 381 -11.84 -12.75 -25.75
CA TYR A 381 -10.41 -12.87 -26.05
C TYR A 381 -10.20 -12.81 -27.55
N PHE A 382 -9.56 -11.72 -28.00
CA PHE A 382 -9.20 -11.53 -29.39
C PHE A 382 -7.73 -11.86 -29.57
N THR A 383 -7.44 -12.79 -30.49
CA THR A 383 -6.10 -13.07 -30.97
C THR A 383 -5.97 -12.57 -32.39
N TYR A 384 -4.87 -11.91 -32.71
CA TYR A 384 -4.52 -11.58 -34.07
C TYR A 384 -3.82 -12.79 -34.72
N THR A 385 -4.42 -13.31 -35.76
CA THR A 385 -3.78 -14.27 -36.72
C THR A 385 -4.04 -13.79 -38.14
N GLU A 386 -3.21 -14.21 -39.09
CA GLU A 386 -3.47 -13.89 -40.50
C GLU A 386 -4.82 -14.43 -40.98
N GLU A 387 -5.29 -15.54 -40.41
CA GLU A 387 -6.58 -16.16 -40.73
C GLU A 387 -7.77 -15.45 -40.04
N LYS A 388 -7.53 -14.83 -38.88
CA LYS A 388 -8.53 -14.10 -38.08
C LYS A 388 -7.96 -12.76 -37.62
N PRO A 389 -7.81 -11.82 -38.54
CA PRO A 389 -7.26 -10.51 -38.19
C PRO A 389 -8.25 -9.69 -37.36
N ILE A 390 -7.70 -8.80 -36.54
CA ILE A 390 -8.51 -7.75 -35.89
C ILE A 390 -8.97 -6.78 -36.97
N SER A 391 -10.27 -6.68 -37.17
CA SER A 391 -10.88 -5.75 -38.11
C SER A 391 -11.64 -4.67 -37.39
N PHE A 392 -11.54 -3.45 -37.88
CA PHE A 392 -12.16 -2.28 -37.30
C PHE A 392 -12.63 -1.31 -38.40
N ASN A 393 -13.63 -0.51 -38.12
CA ASN A 393 -14.05 0.54 -39.03
C ASN A 393 -14.01 1.90 -38.28
N PRO A 394 -13.03 2.76 -38.56
CA PRO A 394 -12.92 4.07 -37.92
C PRO A 394 -14.09 4.99 -38.22
N PHE A 395 -14.80 4.78 -39.33
CA PHE A 395 -15.97 5.56 -39.74
C PHE A 395 -17.30 4.98 -39.27
N TYR A 396 -17.29 3.90 -38.52
CA TYR A 396 -18.50 3.31 -37.97
C TYR A 396 -18.99 4.12 -36.74
N THR A 397 -20.26 4.48 -36.76
CA THR A 397 -21.01 5.03 -35.62
C THR A 397 -22.46 4.52 -35.74
N ASP A 398 -23.08 4.18 -34.59
CA ASP A 398 -24.45 3.63 -34.58
C ASP A 398 -25.50 4.66 -35.03
N ASP A 399 -25.22 5.94 -34.85
CA ASP A 399 -26.14 7.05 -35.04
C ASP A 399 -25.72 8.05 -36.14
N TYR A 400 -24.62 7.72 -36.85
CA TYR A 400 -24.01 8.64 -37.83
C TYR A 400 -23.61 10.01 -37.26
N VAL A 401 -23.39 10.11 -35.97
CA VAL A 401 -22.92 11.33 -35.31
C VAL A 401 -21.40 11.29 -35.19
N PHE A 402 -20.74 12.26 -35.81
CA PHE A 402 -19.30 12.46 -35.77
C PHE A 402 -19.00 13.77 -35.04
N ASP A 403 -18.66 13.69 -33.76
CA ASP A 403 -18.18 14.85 -33.01
C ASP A 403 -16.76 15.26 -33.44
N VAL A 404 -16.30 16.40 -32.92
CA VAL A 404 -14.97 16.95 -33.26
C VAL A 404 -13.87 15.95 -32.91
N GLU A 405 -14.02 15.29 -31.76
CA GLU A 405 -13.02 14.35 -31.26
C GLU A 405 -12.96 13.06 -32.10
N LYS A 406 -14.11 12.56 -32.58
CA LYS A 406 -14.15 11.41 -33.50
C LYS A 406 -13.46 11.71 -34.82
N LYS A 407 -13.69 12.92 -35.36
CA LYS A 407 -13.02 13.39 -36.59
C LYS A 407 -11.51 13.53 -36.39
N ASP A 408 -11.08 14.09 -35.25
CA ASP A 408 -9.66 14.22 -34.90
C ASP A 408 -8.99 12.87 -34.71
N SER A 409 -9.68 11.91 -34.18
CA SER A 409 -9.22 10.54 -34.01
C SER A 409 -9.01 9.84 -35.36
N ILE A 410 -10.00 9.94 -36.26
CA ILE A 410 -9.88 9.42 -37.63
C ILE A 410 -8.69 10.09 -38.34
N LYS A 411 -8.56 11.40 -38.23
CA LYS A 411 -7.42 12.14 -38.80
C LYS A 411 -6.08 11.63 -38.25
N THR A 412 -5.97 11.45 -36.94
CA THR A 412 -4.75 10.96 -36.29
C THR A 412 -4.39 9.54 -36.75
N LEU A 413 -5.39 8.67 -36.86
CA LEU A 413 -5.21 7.33 -37.41
C LEU A 413 -4.66 7.39 -38.83
N LEU A 414 -5.30 8.16 -39.72
CA LEU A 414 -4.88 8.30 -41.10
C LEU A 414 -3.48 8.90 -41.26
N LEU A 415 -3.11 9.87 -40.44
CA LEU A 415 -1.76 10.42 -40.38
C LEU A 415 -0.72 9.37 -39.97
N THR A 416 -1.04 8.55 -38.98
CA THR A 416 -0.16 7.46 -38.51
C THR A 416 0.04 6.39 -39.59
N LEU A 417 -1.00 6.12 -40.39
CA LEU A 417 -0.93 5.20 -41.50
C LEU A 417 -0.15 5.75 -42.70
N TRP A 418 -0.21 7.07 -42.89
CA TRP A 418 0.41 7.74 -44.02
C TRP A 418 1.90 8.04 -43.79
N LYS A 419 2.27 8.47 -42.58
CA LYS A 419 3.63 8.91 -42.26
C LYS A 419 4.40 7.84 -41.49
N SER A 420 5.65 7.62 -41.90
CA SER A 420 6.58 6.80 -41.11
C SER A 420 7.03 7.54 -39.83
N GLU A 421 7.56 6.80 -38.88
CA GLU A 421 8.03 7.35 -37.58
C GLU A 421 9.09 8.48 -37.71
N SER A 422 9.82 8.52 -38.81
CA SER A 422 10.85 9.50 -39.09
C SER A 422 10.37 10.74 -39.84
N GLN A 423 9.09 10.78 -40.24
CA GLN A 423 8.52 11.88 -41.04
C GLN A 423 7.66 12.79 -40.14
N GLU A 424 8.01 14.07 -40.11
CA GLU A 424 7.18 15.08 -39.44
C GLU A 424 5.92 15.38 -40.27
N VAL A 425 4.80 15.53 -39.56
CA VAL A 425 3.54 15.97 -40.15
C VAL A 425 3.49 17.48 -40.17
N SER A 426 3.35 18.08 -41.36
CA SER A 426 3.20 19.52 -41.50
C SER A 426 1.83 19.99 -41.01
N LYS A 427 1.74 21.27 -40.64
CA LYS A 427 0.46 21.87 -40.25
C LYS A 427 -0.56 21.84 -41.41
N THR A 428 -0.08 22.02 -42.63
CA THR A 428 -0.93 21.99 -43.84
C THR A 428 -1.45 20.59 -44.09
N GLU A 429 -0.62 19.55 -43.98
CA GLU A 429 -1.05 18.16 -44.11
C GLU A 429 -2.13 17.79 -43.08
N SER A 430 -1.92 18.18 -41.85
CA SER A 430 -2.91 17.93 -40.78
C SER A 430 -4.22 18.70 -41.00
N ALA A 431 -4.16 19.93 -41.49
CA ALA A 431 -5.33 20.75 -41.77
C ALA A 431 -6.13 20.22 -42.96
N GLU A 432 -5.45 19.88 -44.07
CA GLU A 432 -6.08 19.36 -45.26
C GLU A 432 -6.73 18.00 -45.03
N LEU A 433 -6.06 17.11 -44.30
CA LEU A 433 -6.66 15.83 -43.96
C LEU A 433 -7.87 15.98 -43.03
N GLY A 434 -7.82 16.93 -42.11
CA GLY A 434 -8.95 17.28 -41.24
C GLY A 434 -10.15 17.80 -42.02
N SER A 435 -9.89 18.63 -43.05
CA SER A 435 -10.90 19.14 -43.98
C SER A 435 -11.51 17.99 -44.81
N ALA A 436 -10.69 17.09 -45.32
CA ALA A 436 -11.14 15.93 -46.10
C ALA A 436 -12.02 14.99 -45.25
N VAL A 437 -11.63 14.69 -44.02
CA VAL A 437 -12.44 13.87 -43.10
C VAL A 437 -13.79 14.58 -42.80
N SER A 438 -13.78 15.89 -42.58
CA SER A 438 -15.00 16.63 -42.31
C SER A 438 -15.96 16.69 -43.51
N ALA A 439 -15.43 16.86 -44.72
CA ALA A 439 -16.20 16.85 -45.93
C ALA A 439 -16.79 15.46 -46.29
N TYR A 440 -15.98 14.40 -46.08
CA TYR A 440 -16.48 13.05 -46.20
C TYR A 440 -17.58 12.70 -45.18
N VAL A 441 -17.47 13.16 -43.94
CA VAL A 441 -18.52 12.99 -42.94
C VAL A 441 -19.81 13.69 -43.37
N GLU A 442 -19.74 14.86 -43.99
CA GLU A 442 -20.92 15.54 -44.50
C GLU A 442 -21.53 14.81 -45.71
N LEU A 443 -20.69 14.20 -46.57
CA LEU A 443 -21.15 13.36 -47.66
C LEU A 443 -21.98 12.18 -47.15
N ILE A 444 -21.46 11.39 -46.21
CA ILE A 444 -22.17 10.21 -45.66
C ILE A 444 -23.40 10.59 -44.84
N ARG A 445 -23.48 11.84 -44.33
CA ARG A 445 -24.64 12.37 -43.65
C ARG A 445 -25.76 12.73 -44.64
N THR A 446 -25.40 13.26 -45.80
CA THR A 446 -26.32 13.65 -46.87
C THR A 446 -26.73 12.50 -47.74
N ASP A 447 -25.81 11.62 -48.10
CA ASP A 447 -26.05 10.45 -48.95
C ASP A 447 -25.92 9.15 -48.16
N ARG A 448 -27.03 8.60 -47.71
CA ARG A 448 -27.14 7.37 -46.95
C ARG A 448 -26.86 6.10 -47.74
N SER A 449 -26.68 6.21 -49.05
CA SER A 449 -26.27 5.04 -49.89
C SER A 449 -24.80 4.72 -49.73
N VAL A 450 -24.00 5.64 -49.25
CA VAL A 450 -22.58 5.46 -48.98
C VAL A 450 -22.36 4.74 -47.64
N THR A 451 -21.86 3.51 -47.69
CA THR A 451 -21.48 2.79 -46.46
C THR A 451 -20.20 3.40 -45.91
N PRO A 452 -20.23 3.97 -44.67
CA PRO A 452 -19.05 4.59 -44.10
C PRO A 452 -17.96 3.55 -43.79
N CYS A 453 -16.85 3.60 -44.50
CA CYS A 453 -15.65 2.76 -44.25
C CYS A 453 -14.42 3.39 -44.90
N PHE A 454 -13.25 2.81 -44.67
CA PHE A 454 -12.01 3.30 -45.25
C PHE A 454 -12.02 3.20 -46.78
N ASN A 455 -12.61 2.14 -47.38
CA ASN A 455 -12.68 1.99 -48.84
C ASN A 455 -13.44 3.16 -49.47
N THR A 456 -14.60 3.54 -48.94
CA THR A 456 -15.40 4.64 -49.50
C THR A 456 -14.76 6.01 -49.23
N PHE A 457 -14.05 6.17 -48.12
CA PHE A 457 -13.22 7.35 -47.85
C PHE A 457 -12.06 7.45 -48.88
N TYR A 458 -11.38 6.33 -49.17
CA TYR A 458 -10.30 6.31 -50.13
C TYR A 458 -10.79 6.66 -51.55
N GLU A 459 -11.96 6.14 -51.95
CA GLU A 459 -12.59 6.48 -53.22
C GLU A 459 -13.00 7.96 -53.29
N TYR A 460 -13.52 8.50 -52.19
CA TYR A 460 -13.82 9.93 -52.04
C TYR A 460 -12.56 10.79 -52.23
N MET A 461 -11.47 10.44 -51.56
CA MET A 461 -10.18 11.14 -51.70
C MET A 461 -9.66 11.10 -53.14
N LYS A 462 -9.78 9.92 -53.80
CA LYS A 462 -9.29 9.69 -55.18
C LYS A 462 -10.09 10.47 -56.23
N GLY A 463 -11.39 10.63 -56.00
CA GLY A 463 -12.31 11.27 -56.96
C GLY A 463 -12.69 12.70 -56.53
N THR A 464 -13.69 12.81 -55.68
CA THR A 464 -14.34 14.05 -55.33
C THR A 464 -13.41 15.07 -54.67
N TYR A 465 -12.68 14.66 -53.63
CA TYR A 465 -11.80 15.56 -52.89
C TYR A 465 -10.63 16.08 -53.73
N ARG A 466 -10.10 15.24 -54.63
CA ARG A 466 -9.09 15.68 -55.60
C ARG A 466 -9.60 16.77 -56.51
N GLN A 467 -10.82 16.62 -57.03
CA GLN A 467 -11.45 17.64 -57.86
C GLN A 467 -11.73 18.93 -57.12
N GLU A 468 -12.14 18.80 -55.87
CA GLU A 468 -12.34 19.96 -54.99
C GLU A 468 -11.03 20.73 -54.72
N LEU A 469 -9.90 20.01 -54.48
CA LEU A 469 -8.59 20.64 -54.32
C LEU A 469 -8.14 21.41 -55.58
N GLU A 470 -8.35 20.80 -56.77
CA GLU A 470 -8.01 21.41 -58.05
C GLU A 470 -8.87 22.62 -58.40
N ALA A 471 -10.11 22.64 -57.92
CA ALA A 471 -11.07 23.72 -58.16
C ALA A 471 -10.97 24.93 -57.22
N ARG A 472 -10.15 24.84 -56.17
CA ARG A 472 -9.97 25.92 -55.17
C ARG A 472 -9.22 27.10 -55.79
N ASP A 473 -9.64 28.33 -55.40
CA ASP A 473 -8.95 29.56 -55.78
C ASP A 473 -7.52 29.65 -55.26
N ILE A 474 -7.33 29.19 -53.98
CA ILE A 474 -6.01 29.04 -53.36
C ILE A 474 -5.58 27.61 -53.55
N LYS A 475 -4.61 27.40 -54.43
CA LYS A 475 -4.06 26.07 -54.74
C LYS A 475 -3.14 25.62 -53.62
N VAL A 476 -3.38 24.40 -53.15
CA VAL A 476 -2.46 23.71 -52.21
C VAL A 476 -1.35 23.10 -53.07
N GLU A 477 -0.11 23.50 -52.81
CA GLU A 477 1.02 22.93 -53.56
C GLU A 477 1.26 21.45 -53.19
N LYS A 478 1.73 20.65 -54.15
CA LYS A 478 2.05 19.23 -53.92
C LYS A 478 3.17 19.04 -52.86
N SER A 479 3.98 20.06 -52.61
CA SER A 479 4.95 20.11 -51.53
C SER A 479 4.31 20.17 -50.14
N ASP A 480 3.13 20.78 -50.05
CA ASP A 480 2.44 21.04 -48.78
C ASP A 480 1.41 19.97 -48.44
N PHE A 481 0.72 19.41 -49.46
CA PHE A 481 -0.16 18.25 -49.30
C PHE A 481 -0.17 17.41 -50.59
N ASN A 482 0.46 16.22 -50.52
CA ASN A 482 0.57 15.34 -51.68
C ASN A 482 -0.46 14.21 -51.62
N ILE A 483 -1.63 14.43 -52.26
CA ILE A 483 -2.73 13.47 -52.31
C ILE A 483 -2.32 12.17 -53.03
N ASP A 484 -1.42 12.25 -54.03
CA ASP A 484 -0.96 11.06 -54.76
C ASP A 484 -0.07 10.18 -53.86
N ASN A 485 0.77 10.80 -53.05
CA ASN A 485 1.58 10.09 -52.06
C ASN A 485 0.68 9.47 -50.99
N PHE A 486 -0.31 10.22 -50.48
CA PHE A 486 -1.30 9.71 -49.53
C PHE A 486 -2.01 8.45 -50.08
N LEU A 487 -2.57 8.53 -51.25
CA LEU A 487 -3.27 7.41 -51.89
C LEU A 487 -2.35 6.22 -52.18
N THR A 488 -1.12 6.48 -52.62
CA THR A 488 -0.14 5.42 -52.91
C THR A 488 0.25 4.68 -51.64
N THR A 489 0.54 5.41 -50.57
CA THR A 489 0.94 4.83 -49.28
C THR A 489 -0.20 4.03 -48.65
N LEU A 490 -1.43 4.58 -48.69
CA LEU A 490 -2.59 3.94 -48.05
C LEU A 490 -3.27 2.89 -48.93
N ARG A 491 -2.81 2.66 -50.15
CA ARG A 491 -3.35 1.62 -51.05
C ARG A 491 -3.34 0.22 -50.41
N GLN A 492 -2.38 -0.06 -49.54
CA GLN A 492 -2.30 -1.35 -48.83
C GLN A 492 -3.49 -1.64 -47.91
N TYR A 493 -4.22 -0.61 -47.46
CA TYR A 493 -5.42 -0.74 -46.60
C TYR A 493 -6.73 -0.66 -47.42
N TYR A 494 -6.64 -0.34 -48.72
CA TYR A 494 -7.76 -0.31 -49.62
C TYR A 494 -8.00 -1.70 -50.23
N ARG A 495 -9.22 -1.91 -50.74
CA ARG A 495 -9.71 -3.17 -51.32
C ARG A 495 -8.68 -3.91 -52.18
N GLY A 496 -8.36 -5.16 -51.81
CA GLY A 496 -7.34 -6.00 -52.44
C GLY A 496 -5.90 -5.65 -52.05
N GLY A 497 -5.69 -4.75 -51.12
CA GLY A 497 -4.39 -4.48 -50.52
C GLY A 497 -4.05 -5.49 -49.43
N ARG A 498 -2.78 -5.52 -48.99
CA ARG A 498 -2.29 -6.46 -47.97
C ARG A 498 -3.04 -6.39 -46.64
N TYR A 499 -3.53 -5.21 -46.25
CA TYR A 499 -4.19 -4.91 -44.99
C TYR A 499 -5.62 -4.40 -45.20
N ASP A 500 -6.32 -4.80 -46.27
CA ASP A 500 -7.68 -4.35 -46.59
C ASP A 500 -8.72 -4.75 -45.51
N PHE A 501 -8.46 -5.83 -44.78
CA PHE A 501 -9.28 -6.31 -43.68
C PHE A 501 -9.27 -5.35 -42.47
N LEU A 502 -8.22 -4.55 -42.31
CA LEU A 502 -7.94 -3.85 -41.03
C LEU A 502 -8.93 -2.72 -40.73
N LEU A 503 -9.37 -1.97 -41.75
CA LEU A 503 -10.14 -0.73 -41.61
C LEU A 503 -11.53 -0.74 -42.25
N ASN A 504 -11.99 -1.89 -42.73
CA ASN A 504 -13.20 -2.02 -43.53
C ASN A 504 -14.24 -2.98 -42.94
N SER A 505 -14.26 -3.15 -41.62
CA SER A 505 -15.28 -3.98 -40.96
C SER A 505 -16.68 -3.45 -41.25
N ALA A 506 -17.63 -4.34 -41.56
CA ALA A 506 -19.03 -3.97 -41.72
C ALA A 506 -19.65 -3.52 -40.40
N GLU A 507 -19.22 -4.12 -39.30
CA GLU A 507 -19.66 -3.80 -37.94
C GLU A 507 -18.44 -3.78 -37.03
N ASN A 508 -18.42 -2.84 -36.09
CA ASN A 508 -17.40 -2.90 -35.04
C ASN A 508 -17.81 -3.92 -33.98
N ILE A 509 -16.80 -4.54 -33.39
CA ILE A 509 -17.00 -5.45 -32.25
C ILE A 509 -17.79 -4.69 -31.19
N ASP A 510 -18.90 -5.27 -30.70
CA ASP A 510 -19.66 -4.69 -29.59
C ASP A 510 -18.83 -4.71 -28.30
N LEU A 511 -18.01 -3.69 -28.17
CA LEU A 511 -17.20 -3.47 -26.98
C LEU A 511 -18.01 -2.82 -25.86
N LEU A 512 -19.19 -2.24 -26.16
CA LEU A 512 -19.99 -1.51 -25.18
C LEU A 512 -20.60 -2.45 -24.14
N SER A 513 -21.22 -3.53 -24.59
CA SER A 513 -21.87 -4.50 -23.71
C SER A 513 -20.89 -5.36 -22.92
N LYS A 514 -19.71 -5.65 -23.48
CA LYS A 514 -18.72 -6.54 -22.87
C LYS A 514 -17.87 -5.83 -21.83
N ARG A 515 -17.86 -6.35 -20.59
CA ARG A 515 -17.11 -5.70 -19.49
C ARG A 515 -15.66 -6.14 -19.39
N PHE A 516 -15.30 -7.30 -19.95
CA PHE A 516 -13.93 -7.82 -19.92
C PHE A 516 -13.49 -8.24 -21.32
N ILE A 517 -12.50 -7.54 -21.85
CA ILE A 517 -12.02 -7.70 -23.23
C ILE A 517 -10.51 -7.74 -23.23
N VAL A 518 -9.94 -8.73 -23.86
CA VAL A 518 -8.49 -8.89 -24.06
C VAL A 518 -8.18 -8.92 -25.54
N PHE A 519 -7.28 -8.07 -25.97
CA PHE A 519 -6.66 -8.09 -27.30
C PHE A 519 -5.24 -8.65 -27.17
N GLU A 520 -5.05 -9.87 -27.60
CA GLU A 520 -3.75 -10.51 -27.65
C GLU A 520 -3.07 -10.19 -28.99
N ILE A 521 -1.96 -9.48 -28.92
CA ILE A 521 -1.27 -8.97 -30.10
C ILE A 521 0.18 -9.45 -30.20
N ASP A 522 0.51 -10.55 -29.52
CA ASP A 522 1.89 -11.10 -29.49
C ASP A 522 2.43 -11.41 -30.89
N SER A 523 1.58 -11.93 -31.77
CA SER A 523 1.94 -12.26 -33.17
C SER A 523 2.34 -11.06 -34.02
N ILE A 524 1.93 -9.84 -33.66
CA ILE A 524 2.24 -8.61 -34.39
C ILE A 524 3.18 -7.66 -33.64
N LYS A 525 3.61 -7.99 -32.43
CA LYS A 525 4.43 -7.11 -31.57
C LYS A 525 5.75 -6.68 -32.21
N GLU A 526 6.33 -7.52 -33.08
CA GLU A 526 7.56 -7.22 -33.79
C GLU A 526 7.29 -6.54 -35.16
N ASN A 527 6.02 -6.46 -35.61
CA ASN A 527 5.65 -5.80 -36.82
C ASN A 527 5.50 -4.28 -36.59
N ARG A 528 6.51 -3.54 -37.02
CA ARG A 528 6.59 -2.08 -36.83
C ARG A 528 5.49 -1.29 -37.53
N GLU A 529 4.85 -1.87 -38.56
CA GLU A 529 3.76 -1.24 -39.30
C GLU A 529 2.38 -1.51 -38.65
N LEU A 530 2.12 -2.77 -38.26
CA LEU A 530 0.80 -3.16 -37.73
C LEU A 530 0.62 -2.88 -36.26
N PHE A 531 1.65 -3.07 -35.44
CA PHE A 531 1.53 -2.94 -33.97
C PHE A 531 1.02 -1.57 -33.53
N PRO A 532 1.57 -0.43 -33.99
CA PRO A 532 1.07 0.89 -33.63
C PRO A 532 -0.38 1.11 -34.08
N VAL A 533 -0.72 0.65 -35.31
CA VAL A 533 -2.05 0.83 -35.90
C VAL A 533 -3.11 0.07 -35.11
N VAL A 534 -2.87 -1.21 -34.85
CA VAL A 534 -3.81 -2.05 -34.09
C VAL A 534 -3.99 -1.49 -32.67
N THR A 535 -2.91 -1.01 -32.05
CA THR A 535 -3.00 -0.40 -30.73
C THR A 535 -3.84 0.89 -30.73
N ILE A 536 -3.72 1.74 -31.76
CA ILE A 536 -4.58 2.93 -31.93
C ILE A 536 -6.04 2.52 -32.11
N ILE A 537 -6.33 1.49 -32.90
CA ILE A 537 -7.69 0.98 -33.12
C ILE A 537 -8.31 0.53 -31.79
N ILE A 538 -7.56 -0.19 -30.98
CA ILE A 538 -8.00 -0.67 -29.67
C ILE A 538 -8.27 0.52 -28.72
N MET A 539 -7.40 1.51 -28.72
CA MET A 539 -7.57 2.73 -27.93
C MET A 539 -8.80 3.52 -28.36
N GLU A 540 -9.05 3.64 -29.67
CA GLU A 540 -10.24 4.26 -30.22
C GLU A 540 -11.53 3.58 -29.71
N ALA A 541 -11.56 2.26 -29.80
CA ALA A 541 -12.66 1.48 -29.26
C ALA A 541 -12.88 1.73 -27.77
N PHE A 542 -11.80 1.89 -26.99
CA PHE A 542 -11.88 2.21 -25.58
C PHE A 542 -12.39 3.63 -25.34
N ILE A 543 -11.99 4.61 -26.14
CA ILE A 543 -12.52 6.00 -26.07
C ILE A 543 -14.03 6.00 -26.31
N GLY A 544 -14.51 5.27 -27.32
CA GLY A 544 -15.94 5.12 -27.59
C GLY A 544 -16.69 4.60 -26.34
N LYS A 545 -16.12 3.60 -25.69
CA LYS A 545 -16.64 3.04 -24.43
C LYS A 545 -16.62 4.07 -23.29
N MET A 546 -15.56 4.84 -23.13
CA MET A 546 -15.45 5.89 -22.13
C MET A 546 -16.56 6.93 -22.25
N ARG A 547 -16.87 7.36 -23.46
CA ARG A 547 -17.84 8.42 -23.72
C ARG A 547 -19.28 7.98 -23.46
N ARG A 548 -19.63 6.76 -23.88
CA ARG A 548 -21.00 6.25 -23.79
C ARG A 548 -21.38 5.75 -22.41
N LEU A 549 -20.44 5.16 -21.66
CA LEU A 549 -20.69 4.62 -20.33
C LEU A 549 -20.37 5.67 -19.25
N LYS A 550 -21.25 6.64 -19.05
CA LYS A 550 -21.08 7.66 -17.99
C LYS A 550 -21.26 7.04 -16.60
N GLY A 551 -20.46 7.47 -15.62
CA GLY A 551 -20.58 7.01 -14.22
C GLY A 551 -20.08 5.59 -13.94
N VAL A 552 -19.64 4.85 -14.94
CA VAL A 552 -19.09 3.51 -14.81
C VAL A 552 -17.57 3.57 -14.81
N ARG A 553 -16.90 2.81 -13.94
CA ARG A 553 -15.44 2.68 -13.94
C ARG A 553 -14.96 1.90 -15.16
N LYS A 554 -13.88 2.38 -15.77
CA LYS A 554 -13.26 1.76 -16.93
C LYS A 554 -11.76 1.74 -16.75
N GLN A 555 -11.13 0.71 -17.26
CA GLN A 555 -9.67 0.56 -17.21
C GLN A 555 -9.16 0.09 -18.57
N LEU A 556 -8.19 0.83 -19.11
CA LEU A 556 -7.37 0.40 -20.24
C LEU A 556 -6.01 0.01 -19.70
N ILE A 557 -5.54 -1.18 -20.08
CA ILE A 557 -4.23 -1.69 -19.71
C ILE A 557 -3.47 -1.99 -20.98
N VAL A 558 -2.26 -1.49 -21.07
CA VAL A 558 -1.36 -1.74 -22.20
C VAL A 558 -0.11 -2.40 -21.64
N GLU A 559 0.05 -3.69 -21.92
CA GLU A 559 1.27 -4.43 -21.61
C GLU A 559 2.39 -4.02 -22.56
N GLU A 560 3.62 -4.03 -22.07
CA GLU A 560 4.80 -3.61 -22.81
C GLU A 560 4.65 -2.26 -23.55
N ALA A 561 4.00 -1.29 -22.88
CA ALA A 561 3.69 0.02 -23.45
C ALA A 561 4.90 0.78 -24.03
N TRP A 562 6.11 0.45 -23.59
CA TRP A 562 7.36 1.03 -24.10
C TRP A 562 7.55 0.78 -25.59
N LYS A 563 7.05 -0.32 -26.15
CA LYS A 563 7.07 -0.59 -27.60
C LYS A 563 6.16 0.38 -28.35
N ALA A 564 4.99 0.64 -27.81
CA ALA A 564 4.07 1.63 -28.38
C ALA A 564 4.62 3.06 -28.28
N LEU A 565 5.40 3.37 -27.25
CA LEU A 565 6.03 4.68 -27.05
C LEU A 565 7.21 4.96 -28.00
N SER A 566 7.71 3.97 -28.71
CA SER A 566 8.77 4.16 -29.71
C SER A 566 8.30 5.02 -30.90
N SER A 567 6.99 5.03 -31.18
CA SER A 567 6.38 5.89 -32.19
C SER A 567 5.99 7.25 -31.60
N ALA A 568 6.46 8.35 -32.21
CA ALA A 568 6.16 9.71 -31.75
C ALA A 568 4.65 10.01 -31.75
N ASN A 569 3.93 9.58 -32.79
CA ASN A 569 2.48 9.75 -32.91
C ASN A 569 1.73 8.96 -31.83
N MET A 570 2.19 7.74 -31.53
CA MET A 570 1.60 6.91 -30.49
C MET A 570 1.88 7.49 -29.10
N ALA A 571 3.09 8.00 -28.85
CA ALA A 571 3.44 8.65 -27.60
C ALA A 571 2.54 9.87 -27.34
N GLU A 572 2.24 10.66 -28.37
CA GLU A 572 1.32 11.79 -28.26
C GLU A 572 -0.13 11.35 -27.98
N TYR A 573 -0.57 10.29 -28.64
CA TYR A 573 -1.89 9.72 -28.43
C TYR A 573 -2.04 9.14 -27.01
N LEU A 574 -1.06 8.40 -26.50
CA LEU A 574 -1.04 7.93 -25.12
C LEU A 574 -1.06 9.11 -24.14
N ARG A 575 -0.29 10.17 -24.41
CA ARG A 575 -0.31 11.39 -23.59
C ARG A 575 -1.70 12.04 -23.57
N TYR A 576 -2.38 12.10 -24.69
CA TYR A 576 -3.76 12.56 -24.76
C TYR A 576 -4.69 11.69 -23.92
N MET A 577 -4.59 10.37 -24.03
CA MET A 577 -5.38 9.42 -23.24
C MET A 577 -5.17 9.63 -21.74
N TYR A 578 -3.91 9.67 -21.27
CA TYR A 578 -3.60 9.89 -19.86
C TYR A 578 -4.18 11.19 -19.30
N LYS A 579 -4.26 12.25 -20.11
CA LYS A 579 -4.87 13.52 -19.73
C LYS A 579 -6.40 13.47 -19.72
N THR A 580 -7.00 12.70 -20.62
CA THR A 580 -8.44 12.74 -20.90
C THR A 580 -9.22 11.74 -20.05
N VAL A 581 -8.66 10.57 -19.76
CA VAL A 581 -9.30 9.46 -19.04
C VAL A 581 -9.91 9.87 -17.70
N ARG A 582 -9.26 10.79 -16.98
CA ARG A 582 -9.77 11.33 -15.70
C ARG A 582 -11.20 11.89 -15.79
N LYS A 583 -11.54 12.55 -16.91
CA LYS A 583 -12.86 13.18 -17.12
C LYS A 583 -14.00 12.16 -17.25
N TYR A 584 -13.68 10.92 -17.55
CA TYR A 584 -14.64 9.86 -17.90
C TYR A 584 -14.63 8.68 -16.92
N PHE A 585 -14.13 8.85 -15.71
CA PHE A 585 -14.05 7.75 -14.73
C PHE A 585 -13.17 6.57 -15.19
N GLY A 586 -12.13 6.84 -15.91
CA GLY A 586 -11.11 5.86 -16.31
C GLY A 586 -9.81 6.03 -15.56
#